data_0e73460cce10bb03d663e82cf689f8ce
#
_entry.id   0e73460cce10bb03d663e82cf689f8ce
#
_cell.length_a   1.000
_cell.length_b   1.000
_cell.length_c   1.000
_cell.angle_alpha   90.00
_cell.angle_beta   90.00
_cell.angle_gamma   90.00
#
_symmetry.space_group_name_H-M   'P 1'
#
loop_
_entity.id
_entity.type
_entity.pdbx_description
1 polymer ?
#
loop_
_entity_poly.entity_id
_entity_poly.type
_entity_poly.pdbx_seq_one_letter_code
_entity_poly.pdbx_strand_id
1 'polypeptide(L)'
;LEARMSFEPMLNAGGWPLVLLIAVALAGALAWSGYWLLRADADPGSKWTWGRRVALAIVTVLILSGPSVPVTETRPMSNIEIYLVVDRTGSMAAEDWAGGPNNGGGTRLDGVRQDLTAIRDAFPAARFSIIALDSAAARELPLTSDTDAVTSWINSLQQEPTAKSSGSSLERALPQLTQDLKSSSENTPEAARLVYILSDGEATDDGVGASEAKAAGVSWSQLSAVIDGGAVLGYGTSEGAQMREFEVGQTPDPDEPKYITEPGTSQPAVSVPDTKELQTVASDMGLPYFQRTGGSDDVPTKDFTDVNVQEVFSDGRERSNRYTYFTWPLGLAAALLLIWELAALVRADRAAAHVTRPAGDADPPGGAAGAPGGSAPGVAGAVGAAAAPGSGGSMPIPVAAVPGGGVPGAVVPGAAVPGGVVPGGAVPG
;
A
#
# COMPACT_ATOMS: atom_id res chain seq x y z
N LEU A 1 26.36 -1.62 -10.46
CA LEU A 1 25.11 -2.11 -11.10
C LEU A 1 24.89 -1.29 -12.37
N GLU A 2 25.17 -1.89 -13.54
CA GLU A 2 24.86 -1.27 -14.83
C GLU A 2 23.34 -1.31 -15.01
N ALA A 3 22.72 -0.14 -14.96
CA ALA A 3 21.31 0.02 -15.29
C ALA A 3 21.14 -0.32 -16.79
N ARG A 4 20.73 -1.53 -17.12
CA ARG A 4 20.38 -1.91 -18.48
C ARG A 4 19.05 -1.27 -18.83
N MET A 5 19.06 -0.44 -19.88
CA MET A 5 17.83 0.08 -20.47
C MET A 5 16.99 -1.09 -21.01
N SER A 6 15.74 -1.13 -20.65
CA SER A 6 14.73 -2.06 -21.18
C SER A 6 13.69 -1.29 -21.99
N PHE A 7 12.95 -2.00 -22.84
CA PHE A 7 11.86 -1.43 -23.63
C PHE A 7 10.56 -2.12 -23.22
N GLU A 8 9.67 -1.32 -22.60
CA GLU A 8 8.36 -1.79 -22.15
C GLU A 8 7.27 -0.99 -22.85
N PRO A 9 6.40 -1.61 -23.65
CA PRO A 9 5.39 -0.90 -24.43
C PRO A 9 4.49 -0.07 -23.52
N MET A 10 4.31 1.21 -23.85
CA MET A 10 3.44 2.13 -23.07
C MET A 10 1.94 1.79 -23.19
N LEU A 11 1.56 0.95 -24.15
CA LEU A 11 0.17 0.58 -24.42
C LEU A 11 -0.16 -0.74 -23.72
N ASN A 12 -0.70 -0.67 -22.50
CA ASN A 12 -1.07 -1.83 -21.70
C ASN A 12 -2.11 -2.76 -22.37
N ALA A 13 -2.95 -2.23 -23.26
CA ALA A 13 -4.05 -2.98 -23.88
C ALA A 13 -3.66 -3.77 -25.14
N GLY A 14 -2.41 -3.91 -25.47
CA GLY A 14 -1.97 -4.64 -26.68
C GLY A 14 -0.48 -4.93 -26.73
N GLY A 15 0.30 -4.37 -25.84
CA GLY A 15 1.74 -4.62 -25.74
C GLY A 15 2.50 -4.48 -27.08
N TRP A 16 3.53 -5.27 -27.26
CA TRP A 16 4.37 -5.31 -28.47
C TRP A 16 3.61 -5.54 -29.79
N PRO A 17 2.56 -6.42 -29.87
CA PRO A 17 1.81 -6.59 -31.09
C PRO A 17 1.20 -5.29 -31.65
N LEU A 18 0.68 -4.43 -30.78
CA LEU A 18 0.11 -3.16 -31.19
C LEU A 18 1.17 -2.15 -31.66
N VAL A 19 2.29 -2.08 -30.96
CA VAL A 19 3.44 -1.24 -31.35
C VAL A 19 3.97 -1.66 -32.72
N LEU A 20 4.12 -2.97 -32.94
CA LEU A 20 4.55 -3.52 -34.25
C LEU A 20 3.56 -3.21 -35.36
N LEU A 21 2.25 -3.34 -35.11
CA LEU A 21 1.21 -3.02 -36.08
C LEU A 21 1.28 -1.54 -36.49
N ILE A 22 1.42 -0.63 -35.52
CA ILE A 22 1.57 0.82 -35.77
C ILE A 22 2.86 1.09 -36.56
N ALA A 23 3.95 0.47 -36.19
CA ALA A 23 5.25 0.62 -36.89
C ALA A 23 5.18 0.16 -38.34
N VAL A 24 4.54 -0.98 -38.61
CA VAL A 24 4.34 -1.52 -39.95
C VAL A 24 3.43 -0.61 -40.78
N ALA A 25 2.34 -0.10 -40.20
CA ALA A 25 1.44 0.83 -40.87
C ALA A 25 2.14 2.14 -41.26
N LEU A 26 2.93 2.73 -40.33
CA LEU A 26 3.72 3.93 -40.60
C LEU A 26 4.80 3.68 -41.67
N ALA A 27 5.52 2.56 -41.57
CA ALA A 27 6.54 2.19 -42.57
C ALA A 27 5.91 2.00 -43.96
N GLY A 28 4.75 1.34 -44.05
CA GLY A 28 4.00 1.16 -45.29
C GLY A 28 3.58 2.48 -45.92
N ALA A 29 3.02 3.40 -45.10
CA ALA A 29 2.62 4.74 -45.57
C ALA A 29 3.83 5.56 -46.05
N LEU A 30 4.95 5.50 -45.32
CA LEU A 30 6.18 6.19 -45.73
C LEU A 30 6.81 5.59 -46.97
N ALA A 31 6.83 4.27 -47.08
CA ALA A 31 7.32 3.61 -48.30
C ALA A 31 6.49 3.93 -49.53
N TRP A 32 5.15 3.94 -49.38
CA TRP A 32 4.23 4.34 -50.43
C TRP A 32 4.46 5.79 -50.88
N SER A 33 4.52 6.72 -49.94
CA SER A 33 4.76 8.13 -50.24
C SER A 33 6.15 8.38 -50.82
N GLY A 34 7.18 7.68 -50.33
CA GLY A 34 8.54 7.71 -50.85
C GLY A 34 8.66 7.18 -52.27
N TYR A 35 7.93 6.09 -52.59
CA TYR A 35 7.90 5.54 -53.95
C TYR A 35 7.36 6.57 -54.99
N TRP A 36 6.27 7.29 -54.65
CA TRP A 36 5.73 8.36 -55.50
C TRP A 36 6.69 9.54 -55.61
N LEU A 37 7.37 9.89 -54.51
CA LEU A 37 8.35 10.97 -54.50
C LEU A 37 9.53 10.72 -55.42
N LEU A 38 9.99 9.46 -55.47
CA LEU A 38 11.09 9.04 -56.35
C LEU A 38 10.70 8.99 -57.85
N ARG A 39 9.40 8.71 -58.15
CA ARG A 39 8.89 8.66 -59.51
C ARG A 39 8.55 10.05 -60.09
N ALA A 40 8.30 11.05 -59.26
CA ALA A 40 7.79 12.33 -59.66
C ALA A 40 8.88 13.38 -59.93
N ASP A 41 10.15 13.05 -60.02
CA ASP A 41 11.29 13.99 -60.11
C ASP A 41 11.15 15.18 -59.16
N ALA A 42 10.82 14.88 -57.88
CA ALA A 42 10.43 15.85 -56.89
C ALA A 42 11.57 16.78 -56.49
N ASP A 43 11.23 18.02 -56.26
CA ASP A 43 12.12 19.07 -55.78
C ASP A 43 12.88 18.68 -54.51
N PRO A 44 14.10 19.21 -54.29
CA PRO A 44 14.86 18.98 -53.09
C PRO A 44 14.10 19.31 -51.80
N GLY A 45 13.20 20.30 -51.82
CA GLY A 45 12.33 20.64 -50.70
C GLY A 45 11.34 19.55 -50.31
N SER A 46 10.82 18.82 -51.30
CA SER A 46 9.91 17.68 -51.11
C SER A 46 10.61 16.49 -50.45
N LYS A 47 11.84 16.21 -50.86
CA LYS A 47 12.70 15.15 -50.24
C LYS A 47 13.02 15.47 -48.81
N TRP A 48 13.29 16.72 -48.49
CA TRP A 48 13.55 17.17 -47.11
C TRP A 48 12.32 17.08 -46.21
N THR A 49 11.15 17.42 -46.74
CA THR A 49 9.87 17.26 -46.02
C THR A 49 9.55 15.81 -45.73
N TRP A 50 9.79 14.91 -46.69
CA TRP A 50 9.66 13.46 -46.48
C TRP A 50 10.61 12.93 -45.39
N GLY A 51 11.88 13.35 -45.40
CA GLY A 51 12.85 13.00 -44.38
C GLY A 51 12.41 13.36 -42.98
N ARG A 52 11.80 14.55 -42.78
CA ARG A 52 11.23 14.96 -41.49
C ARG A 52 10.10 14.06 -41.02
N ARG A 53 9.22 13.61 -41.92
CA ARG A 53 8.11 12.71 -41.62
C ARG A 53 8.63 11.31 -41.22
N VAL A 54 9.67 10.86 -41.86
CA VAL A 54 10.40 9.61 -41.46
C VAL A 54 10.95 9.76 -40.06
N ALA A 55 11.63 10.87 -39.74
CA ALA A 55 12.17 11.13 -38.43
C ALA A 55 11.05 11.17 -37.36
N LEU A 56 9.93 11.82 -37.64
CA LEU A 56 8.78 11.87 -36.74
C LEU A 56 8.19 10.48 -36.49
N ALA A 57 8.05 9.66 -37.53
CA ALA A 57 7.56 8.28 -37.38
C ALA A 57 8.51 7.43 -36.53
N ILE A 58 9.81 7.54 -36.71
CA ILE A 58 10.82 6.84 -35.89
C ILE A 58 10.70 7.27 -34.41
N VAL A 59 10.65 8.56 -34.16
CA VAL A 59 10.50 9.10 -32.80
C VAL A 59 9.20 8.60 -32.16
N THR A 60 8.10 8.58 -32.91
CA THR A 60 6.81 8.06 -32.42
C THR A 60 6.90 6.58 -32.04
N VAL A 61 7.51 5.74 -32.89
CA VAL A 61 7.69 4.31 -32.59
C VAL A 61 8.60 4.12 -31.35
N LEU A 62 9.66 4.94 -31.22
CA LEU A 62 10.53 4.91 -30.05
C LEU A 62 9.80 5.30 -28.77
N ILE A 63 8.91 6.28 -28.80
CA ILE A 63 8.07 6.64 -27.65
C ILE A 63 7.15 5.48 -27.28
N LEU A 64 6.47 4.88 -28.27
CA LEU A 64 5.55 3.77 -28.04
C LEU A 64 6.24 2.50 -27.55
N SER A 65 7.51 2.27 -27.93
CA SER A 65 8.31 1.17 -27.42
C SER A 65 8.70 1.32 -25.95
N GLY A 66 8.50 2.50 -25.35
CA GLY A 66 8.67 2.75 -23.93
C GLY A 66 10.09 2.48 -23.42
N PRO A 67 11.11 3.27 -23.84
CA PRO A 67 12.43 3.16 -23.23
C PRO A 67 12.32 3.44 -21.73
N SER A 68 12.67 2.44 -20.94
CA SER A 68 12.50 2.44 -19.48
C SER A 68 13.78 2.01 -18.79
N VAL A 69 13.95 2.49 -17.59
CA VAL A 69 15.00 2.06 -16.67
C VAL A 69 14.32 1.39 -15.50
N PRO A 70 14.68 0.14 -15.17
CA PRO A 70 14.21 -0.46 -13.95
C PRO A 70 14.72 0.38 -12.78
N VAL A 71 13.81 1.01 -12.05
CA VAL A 71 14.17 1.71 -10.82
C VAL A 71 14.18 0.68 -9.71
N THR A 72 15.36 0.33 -9.24
CA THR A 72 15.50 -0.30 -7.94
C THR A 72 15.24 0.80 -6.92
N GLU A 73 13.98 1.12 -6.68
CA GLU A 73 13.65 1.92 -5.51
C GLU A 73 14.08 1.12 -4.29
N THR A 74 15.03 1.66 -3.55
CA THR A 74 15.19 1.34 -2.14
C THR A 74 13.90 1.83 -1.51
N ARG A 75 12.85 0.99 -1.51
CA ARG A 75 11.55 1.38 -0.96
C ARG A 75 11.76 1.62 0.53
N PRO A 76 11.27 2.75 1.05
CA PRO A 76 11.20 2.91 2.49
C PRO A 76 10.42 1.75 3.09
N MET A 77 10.79 1.29 4.29
CA MET A 77 10.18 0.17 5.03
C MET A 77 8.66 0.31 5.25
N SER A 78 8.04 1.37 4.74
CA SER A 78 6.59 1.65 4.79
C SER A 78 5.70 0.65 4.06
N ASN A 79 6.27 -0.24 3.25
CA ASN A 79 5.50 -1.29 2.57
C ASN A 79 5.57 -2.64 3.31
N ILE A 80 5.96 -2.65 4.58
CA ILE A 80 5.91 -3.83 5.43
C ILE A 80 4.63 -3.77 6.25
N GLU A 81 3.89 -4.86 6.24
CA GLU A 81 2.72 -5.08 7.08
C GLU A 81 3.02 -6.20 8.06
N ILE A 82 2.82 -5.95 9.33
CA ILE A 82 3.11 -6.88 10.41
C ILE A 82 1.80 -7.24 11.09
N TYR A 83 1.47 -8.51 11.07
CA TYR A 83 0.30 -9.09 11.71
C TYR A 83 0.75 -9.83 12.95
N LEU A 84 0.33 -9.33 14.11
CA LEU A 84 0.65 -9.87 15.41
C LEU A 84 -0.55 -10.64 15.94
N VAL A 85 -0.43 -11.95 16.09
CA VAL A 85 -1.40 -12.79 16.79
C VAL A 85 -0.88 -13.01 18.19
N VAL A 86 -1.56 -12.40 19.16
CA VAL A 86 -1.11 -12.35 20.55
C VAL A 86 -2.08 -13.11 21.43
N ASP A 87 -1.61 -14.21 21.97
CA ASP A 87 -2.31 -14.99 22.96
C ASP A 87 -2.27 -14.28 24.32
N ARG A 88 -3.43 -14.08 24.91
CA ARG A 88 -3.60 -13.49 26.25
C ARG A 88 -4.49 -14.33 27.15
N THR A 89 -4.61 -15.61 26.84
CA THR A 89 -5.38 -16.55 27.64
C THR A 89 -4.81 -16.71 29.05
N GLY A 90 -5.55 -17.38 29.91
CA GLY A 90 -5.14 -17.59 31.30
C GLY A 90 -3.80 -18.30 31.43
N SER A 91 -3.46 -19.20 30.50
CA SER A 91 -2.17 -19.91 30.48
C SER A 91 -0.97 -18.98 30.28
N MET A 92 -1.15 -17.88 29.55
CA MET A 92 -0.11 -16.86 29.37
C MET A 92 0.21 -16.05 30.64
N ALA A 93 -0.58 -16.19 31.72
CA ALA A 93 -0.26 -15.68 33.04
C ALA A 93 0.61 -16.62 33.89
N ALA A 94 1.06 -17.73 33.33
CA ALA A 94 1.98 -18.64 34.01
C ALA A 94 3.31 -17.95 34.36
N GLU A 95 3.82 -18.22 35.55
CA GLU A 95 4.95 -17.50 36.18
C GLU A 95 6.29 -18.21 35.93
N ASP A 96 6.61 -18.50 34.67
CA ASP A 96 7.86 -19.16 34.25
C ASP A 96 8.76 -18.31 33.34
N TRP A 97 8.42 -17.05 33.08
CA TRP A 97 9.28 -16.15 32.34
C TRP A 97 10.48 -15.69 33.18
N ALA A 98 11.70 -15.87 32.65
CA ALA A 98 12.97 -15.51 33.30
C ALA A 98 13.11 -16.12 34.73
N GLY A 99 12.59 -17.33 34.93
CA GLY A 99 12.61 -18.01 36.21
C GLY A 99 11.51 -17.60 37.17
N GLY A 100 10.53 -16.83 36.71
CA GLY A 100 9.39 -16.40 37.50
C GLY A 100 9.66 -15.26 38.48
N PRO A 101 8.61 -14.72 39.16
CA PRO A 101 8.72 -13.56 40.04
C PRO A 101 9.73 -13.71 41.17
N ASN A 102 9.87 -14.92 41.73
CA ASN A 102 10.79 -15.21 42.82
C ASN A 102 12.29 -15.08 42.43
N ASN A 103 12.58 -15.10 41.12
CA ASN A 103 13.93 -14.96 40.58
C ASN A 103 14.11 -13.65 39.80
N GLY A 104 13.20 -12.69 40.00
CA GLY A 104 13.22 -11.40 39.30
C GLY A 104 12.67 -11.43 37.89
N GLY A 105 12.04 -12.53 37.48
CA GLY A 105 11.31 -12.68 36.26
C GLY A 105 9.81 -12.34 36.42
N GLY A 106 8.96 -12.86 35.53
CA GLY A 106 7.53 -12.56 35.52
C GLY A 106 6.67 -13.64 34.88
N THR A 107 5.62 -13.23 34.27
CA THR A 107 4.68 -14.08 33.53
C THR A 107 5.11 -14.20 32.05
N ARG A 108 4.57 -15.18 31.32
CA ARG A 108 4.76 -15.30 29.85
C ARG A 108 4.36 -14.02 29.12
N LEU A 109 3.30 -13.32 29.58
CA LEU A 109 2.89 -12.02 29.02
C LEU A 109 3.96 -10.92 29.16
N ASP A 110 4.82 -11.00 30.18
CA ASP A 110 5.94 -10.05 30.31
C ASP A 110 6.96 -10.29 29.18
N GLY A 111 7.21 -11.56 28.85
CA GLY A 111 8.00 -11.93 27.68
C GLY A 111 7.38 -11.47 26.37
N VAL A 112 6.08 -11.67 26.21
CA VAL A 112 5.32 -11.19 25.04
C VAL A 112 5.47 -9.68 24.87
N ARG A 113 5.33 -8.89 25.95
CA ARG A 113 5.52 -7.42 25.88
C ARG A 113 6.92 -7.04 25.44
N GLN A 114 7.92 -7.77 25.94
CA GLN A 114 9.33 -7.56 25.57
C GLN A 114 9.55 -7.80 24.07
N ASP A 115 9.06 -8.93 23.55
CA ASP A 115 9.26 -9.32 22.16
C ASP A 115 8.40 -8.46 21.19
N LEU A 116 7.19 -8.11 21.55
CA LEU A 116 6.38 -7.15 20.79
C LEU A 116 7.06 -5.77 20.68
N THR A 117 7.69 -5.32 21.77
CA THR A 117 8.46 -4.08 21.77
C THR A 117 9.65 -4.19 20.83
N ALA A 118 10.37 -5.31 20.86
CA ALA A 118 11.51 -5.56 19.96
C ALA A 118 11.08 -5.61 18.49
N ILE A 119 9.95 -6.26 18.17
CA ILE A 119 9.39 -6.30 16.82
C ILE A 119 9.01 -4.90 16.36
N ARG A 120 8.30 -4.11 17.17
CA ARG A 120 7.93 -2.73 16.85
C ARG A 120 9.17 -1.88 16.56
N ASP A 121 10.21 -1.99 17.40
CA ASP A 121 11.42 -1.17 17.29
C ASP A 121 12.28 -1.56 16.07
N ALA A 122 12.23 -2.84 15.69
CA ALA A 122 12.94 -3.32 14.50
C ALA A 122 12.31 -2.82 13.18
N PHE A 123 11.01 -2.48 13.19
CA PHE A 123 10.27 -2.06 12.00
C PHE A 123 9.56 -0.71 12.19
N PRO A 124 10.29 0.38 12.42
CA PRO A 124 9.70 1.66 12.83
C PRO A 124 8.80 2.32 11.77
N ALA A 125 8.90 1.91 10.52
CA ALA A 125 8.08 2.43 9.42
C ALA A 125 7.06 1.40 8.88
N ALA A 126 6.90 0.25 9.54
CA ALA A 126 5.92 -0.75 9.17
C ALA A 126 4.51 -0.35 9.62
N ARG A 127 3.53 -1.02 9.04
CA ARG A 127 2.13 -0.99 9.51
C ARG A 127 1.88 -2.23 10.35
N PHE A 128 1.24 -2.05 11.48
CA PHE A 128 0.96 -3.13 12.44
C PHE A 128 -0.53 -3.38 12.54
N SER A 129 -0.92 -4.64 12.58
CA SER A 129 -2.26 -5.10 12.97
C SER A 129 -2.12 -6.10 14.12
N ILE A 130 -3.00 -6.00 15.11
CA ILE A 130 -2.96 -6.89 16.28
C ILE A 130 -4.29 -7.62 16.42
N ILE A 131 -4.19 -8.94 16.43
CA ILE A 131 -5.28 -9.88 16.73
C ILE A 131 -4.99 -10.44 18.11
N ALA A 132 -5.83 -10.09 19.07
CA ALA A 132 -5.76 -10.67 20.41
C ALA A 132 -6.55 -11.97 20.44
N LEU A 133 -5.95 -13.00 21.00
CA LEU A 133 -6.54 -14.31 21.20
C LEU A 133 -6.78 -14.51 22.70
N ASP A 134 -8.04 -14.71 23.04
CA ASP A 134 -8.51 -15.17 24.34
C ASP A 134 -9.58 -16.24 24.11
N SER A 135 -10.65 -16.26 24.86
CA SER A 135 -11.81 -17.11 24.57
C SER A 135 -12.47 -16.84 23.20
N ALA A 136 -12.04 -15.80 22.51
CA ALA A 136 -12.37 -15.46 21.13
C ALA A 136 -11.15 -14.81 20.47
N ALA A 137 -11.14 -14.75 19.15
CA ALA A 137 -10.12 -13.97 18.43
C ALA A 137 -10.73 -12.66 17.91
N ALA A 138 -10.11 -11.55 18.24
CA ALA A 138 -10.57 -10.23 17.84
C ALA A 138 -9.43 -9.36 17.33
N ARG A 139 -9.63 -8.68 16.21
CA ARG A 139 -8.71 -7.64 15.76
C ARG A 139 -8.89 -6.38 16.61
N GLU A 140 -8.03 -6.20 17.59
CA GLU A 140 -8.09 -5.05 18.50
C GLU A 140 -7.40 -3.80 17.92
N LEU A 141 -6.35 -4.00 17.11
CA LEU A 141 -5.71 -2.92 16.39
C LEU A 141 -5.76 -3.21 14.87
N PRO A 142 -6.53 -2.43 14.11
CA PRO A 142 -6.51 -2.52 12.65
C PRO A 142 -5.17 -2.03 12.12
N LEU A 143 -4.82 -2.44 10.88
CA LEU A 143 -3.54 -2.12 10.24
C LEU A 143 -3.26 -0.61 10.27
N THR A 144 -2.26 -0.20 11.04
CA THR A 144 -1.90 1.20 11.29
C THR A 144 -0.39 1.41 11.28
N SER A 145 0.05 2.59 10.88
CA SER A 145 1.44 3.07 11.03
C SER A 145 1.65 3.88 12.32
N ASP A 146 0.63 3.99 13.17
CA ASP A 146 0.70 4.70 14.45
C ASP A 146 1.41 3.82 15.50
N THR A 147 2.71 4.04 15.66
CA THR A 147 3.54 3.32 16.63
C THR A 147 3.19 3.63 18.08
N ASP A 148 2.58 4.80 18.34
CA ASP A 148 2.12 5.15 19.69
C ASP A 148 0.87 4.36 20.07
N ALA A 149 -0.02 4.10 19.11
CA ALA A 149 -1.15 3.20 19.30
C ALA A 149 -0.69 1.76 19.60
N VAL A 150 0.31 1.25 18.84
CA VAL A 150 0.92 -0.05 19.09
C VAL A 150 1.54 -0.11 20.49
N THR A 151 2.31 0.91 20.86
CA THR A 151 2.93 1.03 22.18
C THR A 151 1.89 1.03 23.31
N SER A 152 0.82 1.79 23.13
CA SER A 152 -0.28 1.87 24.11
C SER A 152 -0.96 0.51 24.28
N TRP A 153 -1.18 -0.21 23.17
CA TRP A 153 -1.75 -1.54 23.22
C TRP A 153 -0.83 -2.53 23.97
N ILE A 154 0.49 -2.55 23.65
CA ILE A 154 1.47 -3.39 24.34
C ILE A 154 1.48 -3.12 25.84
N ASN A 155 1.45 -1.84 26.25
CA ASN A 155 1.46 -1.45 27.65
C ASN A 155 0.14 -1.82 28.37
N SER A 156 -0.96 -1.92 27.65
CA SER A 156 -2.27 -2.31 28.19
C SER A 156 -2.54 -3.82 28.13
N LEU A 157 -1.63 -4.60 27.54
CA LEU A 157 -1.78 -6.05 27.39
C LEU A 157 -1.97 -6.70 28.77
N GLN A 158 -3.07 -7.40 28.95
CA GLN A 158 -3.43 -8.14 30.14
C GLN A 158 -4.06 -9.47 29.73
N GLN A 159 -3.95 -10.47 30.59
CA GLN A 159 -4.65 -11.74 30.39
C GLN A 159 -6.17 -11.54 30.37
N GLU A 160 -6.91 -12.48 29.80
CA GLU A 160 -8.36 -12.51 29.87
C GLU A 160 -8.82 -12.67 31.33
N PRO A 161 -10.00 -12.13 31.70
CA PRO A 161 -10.57 -12.35 33.04
C PRO A 161 -10.84 -13.84 33.25
N THR A 162 -10.32 -14.41 34.34
CA THR A 162 -10.42 -15.84 34.64
C THR A 162 -11.86 -16.35 34.65
N ALA A 163 -12.80 -15.57 35.20
CA ALA A 163 -14.21 -15.95 35.24
C ALA A 163 -14.89 -15.98 33.86
N LYS A 164 -14.26 -15.43 32.82
CA LYS A 164 -14.79 -15.41 31.44
C LYS A 164 -14.10 -16.40 30.50
N SER A 165 -13.02 -17.01 30.96
CA SER A 165 -12.30 -17.98 30.13
C SER A 165 -13.16 -19.18 29.80
N SER A 166 -13.22 -19.52 28.53
CA SER A 166 -13.93 -20.69 27.97
C SER A 166 -12.99 -21.64 27.23
N GLY A 167 -11.70 -21.59 27.55
CA GLY A 167 -10.66 -22.30 26.84
C GLY A 167 -10.25 -21.57 25.56
N SER A 168 -9.11 -21.94 25.04
CA SER A 168 -8.47 -21.32 23.88
C SER A 168 -7.89 -22.35 22.93
N SER A 169 -7.69 -21.92 21.68
CA SER A 169 -6.81 -22.58 20.71
C SER A 169 -6.35 -21.55 19.68
N LEU A 170 -5.21 -21.78 19.09
CA LEU A 170 -4.65 -20.89 18.06
C LEU A 170 -5.55 -20.81 16.81
N GLU A 171 -6.27 -21.89 16.51
CA GLU A 171 -7.18 -21.97 15.35
C GLU A 171 -8.28 -20.90 15.37
N ARG A 172 -8.65 -20.38 16.53
CA ARG A 172 -9.63 -19.29 16.64
C ARG A 172 -9.16 -18.01 15.93
N ALA A 173 -7.84 -17.79 15.86
CA ALA A 173 -7.28 -16.63 15.16
C ALA A 173 -7.29 -16.78 13.62
N LEU A 174 -7.35 -18.01 13.10
CA LEU A 174 -7.24 -18.31 11.68
C LEU A 174 -8.24 -17.57 10.79
N PRO A 175 -9.56 -17.55 11.08
CA PRO A 175 -10.52 -16.86 10.23
C PRO A 175 -10.25 -15.37 10.10
N GLN A 176 -9.94 -14.69 11.22
CA GLN A 176 -9.64 -13.27 11.23
C GLN A 176 -8.32 -12.96 10.52
N LEU A 177 -7.26 -13.71 10.83
CA LEU A 177 -5.95 -13.53 10.19
C LEU A 177 -6.02 -13.76 8.68
N THR A 178 -6.73 -14.82 8.25
CA THR A 178 -6.93 -15.12 6.83
C THR A 178 -7.66 -13.97 6.12
N GLN A 179 -8.71 -13.44 6.73
CA GLN A 179 -9.46 -12.32 6.18
C GLN A 179 -8.58 -11.07 6.04
N ASP A 180 -7.77 -10.76 7.05
CA ASP A 180 -6.90 -9.59 7.06
C ASP A 180 -5.79 -9.71 6.00
N LEU A 181 -5.13 -10.86 5.90
CA LEU A 181 -4.10 -11.14 4.90
C LEU A 181 -4.66 -11.12 3.48
N LYS A 182 -5.84 -11.70 3.26
CA LYS A 182 -6.53 -11.66 1.97
C LYS A 182 -6.87 -10.23 1.57
N SER A 183 -7.46 -9.44 2.46
CA SER A 183 -7.78 -8.04 2.22
C SER A 183 -6.52 -7.23 1.89
N SER A 184 -5.41 -7.48 2.60
CA SER A 184 -4.13 -6.85 2.30
C SER A 184 -3.60 -7.27 0.92
N SER A 185 -3.67 -8.56 0.57
CA SER A 185 -3.17 -9.03 -0.72
C SER A 185 -3.93 -8.42 -1.91
N GLU A 186 -5.21 -8.10 -1.73
CA GLU A 186 -6.04 -7.45 -2.74
C GLU A 186 -5.78 -5.92 -2.83
N ASN A 187 -5.60 -5.26 -1.67
CA ASN A 187 -5.48 -3.80 -1.60
C ASN A 187 -4.04 -3.29 -1.74
N THR A 188 -3.07 -4.05 -1.25
CA THR A 188 -1.63 -3.73 -1.27
C THR A 188 -0.82 -4.93 -1.72
N PRO A 189 -0.95 -5.38 -2.97
CA PRO A 189 -0.29 -6.60 -3.46
C PRO A 189 1.24 -6.54 -3.37
N GLU A 190 1.80 -5.33 -3.38
CA GLU A 190 3.24 -5.09 -3.26
C GLU A 190 3.77 -5.07 -1.83
N ALA A 191 2.92 -5.11 -0.81
CA ALA A 191 3.38 -5.11 0.58
C ALA A 191 3.99 -6.45 0.98
N ALA A 192 5.08 -6.40 1.75
CA ALA A 192 5.62 -7.56 2.44
C ALA A 192 4.80 -7.82 3.72
N ARG A 193 4.29 -9.03 3.87
CA ARG A 193 3.42 -9.44 4.98
C ARG A 193 4.19 -10.36 5.92
N LEU A 194 4.48 -9.86 7.11
CA LEU A 194 5.11 -10.62 8.17
C LEU A 194 4.07 -11.01 9.20
N VAL A 195 4.08 -12.26 9.62
CA VAL A 195 3.16 -12.76 10.66
C VAL A 195 3.97 -13.24 11.84
N TYR A 196 3.64 -12.72 13.02
CA TYR A 196 4.19 -13.20 14.28
C TYR A 196 3.07 -13.78 15.14
N ILE A 197 3.25 -15.02 15.59
CA ILE A 197 2.35 -15.68 16.53
C ILE A 197 3.08 -15.79 17.86
N LEU A 198 2.46 -15.27 18.92
CA LEU A 198 3.03 -15.22 20.27
C LEU A 198 2.05 -15.95 21.20
N SER A 199 2.37 -17.19 21.59
CA SER A 199 1.49 -18.06 22.37
C SER A 199 2.30 -19.14 23.09
N ASP A 200 1.68 -19.85 24.02
CA ASP A 200 2.19 -21.10 24.58
C ASP A 200 1.65 -22.36 23.89
N GLY A 201 0.68 -22.19 22.96
CA GLY A 201 0.13 -23.28 22.15
C GLY A 201 -0.84 -24.20 22.88
N GLU A 202 -1.19 -23.93 24.13
CA GLU A 202 -2.14 -24.76 24.88
C GLU A 202 -3.55 -24.68 24.26
N ALA A 203 -4.09 -25.82 23.85
CA ALA A 203 -5.46 -25.92 23.36
C ALA A 203 -6.37 -26.51 24.45
N THR A 204 -7.26 -25.68 24.97
CA THR A 204 -8.16 -26.01 26.08
C THR A 204 -9.64 -25.79 25.75
N ASP A 205 -9.98 -25.58 24.48
CA ASP A 205 -11.33 -25.23 24.02
C ASP A 205 -12.14 -26.42 23.49
N ASP A 206 -11.76 -27.65 23.79
CA ASP A 206 -12.39 -28.89 23.32
C ASP A 206 -12.55 -28.97 21.78
N GLY A 207 -11.67 -28.30 21.01
CA GLY A 207 -11.65 -28.32 19.56
C GLY A 207 -12.67 -27.39 18.89
N VAL A 208 -13.21 -26.43 19.62
CA VAL A 208 -14.15 -25.43 19.07
C VAL A 208 -13.46 -24.59 18.00
N GLY A 209 -12.28 -24.06 18.25
CA GLY A 209 -11.52 -23.28 17.29
C GLY A 209 -11.19 -24.05 16.01
N ALA A 210 -10.76 -25.29 16.13
CA ALA A 210 -10.51 -26.16 14.99
C ALA A 210 -11.78 -26.39 14.15
N SER A 211 -12.94 -26.52 14.80
CA SER A 211 -14.23 -26.65 14.13
C SER A 211 -14.64 -25.38 13.42
N GLU A 212 -14.41 -24.21 14.00
CA GLU A 212 -14.66 -22.90 13.42
C GLU A 212 -13.76 -22.64 12.20
N ALA A 213 -12.46 -22.90 12.30
CA ALA A 213 -11.51 -22.79 11.20
C ALA A 213 -11.90 -23.70 10.04
N LYS A 214 -12.29 -24.96 10.33
CA LYS A 214 -12.77 -25.90 9.33
C LYS A 214 -14.07 -25.43 8.66
N ALA A 215 -15.00 -24.89 9.42
CA ALA A 215 -16.25 -24.34 8.88
C ALA A 215 -15.99 -23.12 7.99
N ALA A 216 -15.00 -22.30 8.32
CA ALA A 216 -14.55 -21.19 7.50
C ALA A 216 -13.72 -21.62 6.29
N GLY A 217 -13.30 -22.89 6.21
CA GLY A 217 -12.47 -23.41 5.12
C GLY A 217 -11.06 -22.88 5.12
N VAL A 218 -10.51 -22.54 6.29
CA VAL A 218 -9.16 -21.95 6.46
C VAL A 218 -8.23 -22.90 7.19
N SER A 219 -6.92 -22.79 6.90
CA SER A 219 -5.87 -23.56 7.57
C SER A 219 -4.55 -22.79 7.58
N TRP A 220 -3.65 -23.12 8.51
CA TRP A 220 -2.32 -22.49 8.60
C TRP A 220 -1.52 -22.65 7.30
N SER A 221 -1.59 -23.82 6.65
CA SER A 221 -0.86 -24.09 5.41
C SER A 221 -1.28 -23.21 4.22
N GLN A 222 -2.54 -22.72 4.20
CA GLN A 222 -2.99 -21.79 3.16
C GLN A 222 -2.36 -20.41 3.30
N LEU A 223 -1.93 -20.04 4.50
CA LEU A 223 -1.33 -18.73 4.75
C LEU A 223 0.09 -18.62 4.20
N SER A 224 0.83 -19.73 4.08
CA SER A 224 2.19 -19.75 3.53
C SER A 224 2.30 -19.11 2.14
N ALA A 225 1.23 -19.14 1.35
CA ALA A 225 1.20 -18.55 0.01
C ALA A 225 1.03 -17.03 -0.01
N VAL A 226 0.60 -16.42 1.10
CA VAL A 226 0.26 -14.99 1.19
C VAL A 226 1.12 -14.21 2.18
N ILE A 227 1.99 -14.89 2.94
CA ILE A 227 2.94 -14.28 3.87
C ILE A 227 4.35 -14.35 3.30
N ASP A 228 5.19 -13.41 3.72
CA ASP A 228 6.56 -13.24 3.25
C ASP A 228 7.59 -13.59 4.33
N GLY A 229 7.16 -13.75 5.58
CA GLY A 229 8.04 -14.05 6.70
C GLY A 229 7.37 -13.84 8.05
N GLY A 230 8.17 -13.80 9.08
CA GLY A 230 7.73 -13.70 10.46
C GLY A 230 8.26 -14.85 11.29
N ALA A 231 7.63 -15.13 12.43
CA ALA A 231 8.04 -16.22 13.31
C ALA A 231 6.88 -16.68 14.21
N VAL A 232 6.98 -17.89 14.70
CA VAL A 232 6.17 -18.39 15.82
C VAL A 232 7.04 -18.39 17.07
N LEU A 233 6.63 -17.61 18.07
CA LEU A 233 7.31 -17.47 19.36
C LEU A 233 6.52 -18.23 20.41
N GLY A 234 7.12 -19.29 20.95
CA GLY A 234 6.51 -20.15 21.98
C GLY A 234 6.98 -19.74 23.37
N TYR A 235 6.06 -19.47 24.28
CA TYR A 235 6.40 -19.00 25.64
C TYR A 235 6.19 -20.09 26.68
N GLY A 236 7.09 -20.11 27.67
CA GLY A 236 7.03 -20.98 28.83
C GLY A 236 8.13 -22.03 28.88
N THR A 237 8.28 -22.66 30.02
CA THR A 237 9.26 -23.73 30.27
C THR A 237 8.62 -25.11 30.18
N SER A 238 9.43 -26.14 29.98
CA SER A 238 8.97 -27.54 29.94
C SER A 238 8.36 -28.05 31.26
N GLU A 239 8.73 -27.43 32.38
CA GLU A 239 8.17 -27.72 33.68
C GLU A 239 6.81 -27.07 33.91
N GLY A 240 6.51 -26.00 33.10
CA GLY A 240 5.33 -25.18 33.27
C GLY A 240 5.34 -24.37 34.58
N ALA A 241 4.27 -23.61 34.80
CA ALA A 241 4.12 -22.82 36.02
C ALA A 241 2.64 -22.60 36.38
N GLN A 242 2.43 -22.10 37.60
CA GLN A 242 1.13 -21.71 38.11
C GLN A 242 0.68 -20.41 37.40
N MET A 243 -0.60 -20.30 37.11
CA MET A 243 -1.23 -19.19 36.42
C MET A 243 -1.90 -18.26 37.42
N ARG A 244 -1.56 -16.99 37.40
CA ARG A 244 -2.26 -15.98 38.21
C ARG A 244 -3.72 -15.82 37.79
N GLU A 245 -4.58 -15.71 38.80
CA GLU A 245 -5.98 -15.33 38.61
C GLU A 245 -6.06 -13.82 38.28
N PHE A 246 -6.91 -13.45 37.34
CA PHE A 246 -7.19 -12.07 37.01
C PHE A 246 -8.69 -11.82 36.97
N GLU A 247 -9.12 -10.81 37.75
CA GLU A 247 -10.51 -10.37 37.79
C GLU A 247 -10.59 -8.86 37.57
N VAL A 248 -11.49 -8.45 36.70
CA VAL A 248 -11.68 -7.02 36.37
C VAL A 248 -12.11 -6.23 37.59
N GLY A 249 -11.37 -5.15 37.89
CA GLY A 249 -11.66 -4.28 39.03
C GLY A 249 -11.09 -4.76 40.38
N GLN A 250 -10.37 -5.85 40.39
CA GLN A 250 -9.58 -6.27 41.55
C GLN A 250 -8.12 -5.86 41.34
N THR A 251 -7.51 -5.27 42.36
CA THR A 251 -6.06 -5.06 42.37
C THR A 251 -5.42 -6.31 42.95
N PRO A 252 -4.54 -7.03 42.23
CA PRO A 252 -3.85 -8.16 42.76
C PRO A 252 -3.03 -7.78 44.02
N ASP A 253 -3.14 -8.56 45.07
CA ASP A 253 -2.26 -8.40 46.23
C ASP A 253 -0.92 -9.08 45.95
N PRO A 254 0.20 -8.35 45.90
CA PRO A 254 1.49 -8.95 45.67
C PRO A 254 1.95 -9.95 46.73
N ASP A 255 1.47 -9.74 47.96
CA ASP A 255 1.86 -10.58 49.12
C ASP A 255 1.00 -11.85 49.25
N GLU A 256 -0.21 -11.85 48.65
CA GLU A 256 -1.14 -12.99 48.65
C GLU A 256 -1.64 -13.27 47.21
N PRO A 257 -0.79 -13.74 46.27
CA PRO A 257 -1.20 -14.02 44.90
C PRO A 257 -2.24 -15.14 44.86
N LYS A 258 -3.30 -14.90 44.09
CA LYS A 258 -4.31 -15.93 43.80
C LYS A 258 -3.97 -16.61 42.49
N TYR A 259 -4.17 -17.92 42.46
CA TYR A 259 -3.91 -18.75 41.29
C TYR A 259 -5.18 -19.42 40.79
N ILE A 260 -5.25 -19.62 39.48
CA ILE A 260 -6.26 -20.44 38.85
C ILE A 260 -6.14 -21.87 39.43
N THR A 261 -7.25 -22.45 39.84
CA THR A 261 -7.27 -23.79 40.44
C THR A 261 -7.74 -24.83 39.42
N GLU A 262 -7.21 -26.05 39.57
CA GLU A 262 -7.68 -27.18 38.78
C GLU A 262 -9.17 -27.49 39.08
N PRO A 263 -9.96 -27.81 38.01
CA PRO A 263 -11.36 -28.13 38.18
C PRO A 263 -11.58 -29.26 39.22
N GLY A 264 -12.41 -28.98 40.24
CA GLY A 264 -12.76 -29.93 41.25
C GLY A 264 -11.73 -30.11 42.40
N THR A 265 -10.67 -29.32 42.39
CA THR A 265 -9.64 -29.29 43.42
C THR A 265 -9.42 -27.89 43.96
N SER A 266 -8.67 -27.75 45.05
CA SER A 266 -8.20 -26.44 45.56
C SER A 266 -6.72 -26.22 45.22
N GLN A 267 -6.14 -27.03 44.35
CA GLN A 267 -4.73 -26.90 44.01
C GLN A 267 -4.56 -25.95 42.84
N PRO A 268 -3.51 -25.10 42.83
CA PRO A 268 -3.20 -24.27 41.71
C PRO A 268 -2.97 -25.13 40.45
N ALA A 269 -3.60 -24.75 39.36
CA ALA A 269 -3.38 -25.35 38.05
C ALA A 269 -2.00 -24.97 37.51
N VAL A 270 -1.34 -25.90 36.84
CA VAL A 270 -0.05 -25.70 36.16
C VAL A 270 -0.27 -25.76 34.68
N SER A 271 0.10 -24.67 33.98
CA SER A 271 0.12 -24.60 32.52
C SER A 271 1.49 -25.07 32.00
N VAL A 272 1.47 -25.97 31.05
CA VAL A 272 2.67 -26.48 30.35
C VAL A 272 2.53 -26.20 28.85
N PRO A 273 3.44 -25.42 28.21
CA PRO A 273 3.28 -25.03 26.80
C PRO A 273 3.26 -26.23 25.85
N ASP A 274 2.39 -26.20 24.85
CA ASP A 274 2.41 -27.20 23.78
C ASP A 274 3.33 -26.75 22.64
N THR A 275 4.61 -27.03 22.82
CA THR A 275 5.64 -26.71 21.83
C THR A 275 5.48 -27.48 20.52
N LYS A 276 4.82 -28.64 20.53
CA LYS A 276 4.59 -29.44 19.32
C LYS A 276 3.54 -28.80 18.44
N GLU A 277 2.46 -28.28 19.04
CA GLU A 277 1.43 -27.55 18.33
C GLU A 277 2.02 -26.32 17.65
N LEU A 278 2.79 -25.51 18.38
CA LEU A 278 3.46 -24.33 17.84
C LEU A 278 4.45 -24.65 16.72
N GLN A 279 5.20 -25.74 16.83
CA GLN A 279 6.10 -26.20 15.77
C GLN A 279 5.33 -26.67 14.52
N THR A 280 4.17 -27.30 14.72
CA THR A 280 3.29 -27.70 13.61
C THR A 280 2.76 -26.48 12.88
N VAL A 281 2.24 -25.49 13.62
CA VAL A 281 1.77 -24.21 13.06
C VAL A 281 2.90 -23.51 12.30
N ALA A 282 4.09 -23.43 12.88
CA ALA A 282 5.26 -22.83 12.23
C ALA A 282 5.61 -23.54 10.91
N SER A 283 5.65 -24.87 10.95
CA SER A 283 5.93 -25.71 9.77
C SER A 283 4.88 -25.52 8.67
N ASP A 284 3.61 -25.52 9.02
CA ASP A 284 2.50 -25.34 8.08
C ASP A 284 2.54 -23.97 7.40
N MET A 285 2.93 -22.94 8.14
CA MET A 285 3.09 -21.59 7.61
C MET A 285 4.41 -21.35 6.88
N GLY A 286 5.38 -22.27 7.02
CA GLY A 286 6.75 -22.09 6.51
C GLY A 286 7.54 -21.05 7.29
N LEU A 287 7.23 -20.84 8.57
CA LEU A 287 7.88 -19.89 9.46
C LEU A 287 8.85 -20.58 10.42
N PRO A 288 9.90 -19.89 10.90
CA PRO A 288 10.74 -20.39 12.00
C PRO A 288 9.98 -20.38 13.33
N TYR A 289 10.29 -21.35 14.17
CA TYR A 289 9.82 -21.45 15.54
C TYR A 289 10.97 -21.10 16.51
N PHE A 290 10.66 -20.29 17.51
CA PHE A 290 11.60 -19.94 18.59
C PHE A 290 10.94 -20.13 19.95
N GLN A 291 11.59 -20.93 20.81
CA GLN A 291 11.19 -21.05 22.22
C GLN A 291 11.70 -19.82 22.99
N ARG A 292 10.83 -19.26 23.82
CA ARG A 292 11.08 -18.08 24.64
C ARG A 292 10.82 -18.38 26.10
N THR A 293 11.83 -18.26 26.93
CA THR A 293 11.76 -18.54 28.36
C THR A 293 12.23 -17.37 29.23
N GLY A 294 12.81 -16.33 28.60
CA GLY A 294 13.50 -15.24 29.30
C GLY A 294 14.86 -15.63 29.84
N GLY A 295 15.32 -16.85 29.58
CA GLY A 295 16.62 -17.34 30.02
C GLY A 295 17.79 -16.90 29.14
N SER A 296 19.00 -17.20 29.59
CA SER A 296 20.23 -16.90 28.83
C SER A 296 20.36 -17.68 27.52
N ASP A 297 19.62 -18.78 27.42
CA ASP A 297 19.64 -19.68 26.24
C ASP A 297 18.67 -19.27 25.14
N ASP A 298 17.83 -18.27 25.41
CA ASP A 298 16.92 -17.71 24.41
C ASP A 298 17.70 -17.07 23.25
N VAL A 299 17.21 -17.29 22.04
CA VAL A 299 17.77 -16.62 20.87
C VAL A 299 17.67 -15.11 21.00
N PRO A 300 18.66 -14.36 20.52
CA PRO A 300 18.56 -12.89 20.47
C PRO A 300 17.34 -12.45 19.66
N THR A 301 16.70 -11.36 20.06
CA THR A 301 15.50 -10.82 19.37
C THR A 301 15.76 -10.52 17.89
N LYS A 302 16.99 -10.17 17.52
CA LYS A 302 17.40 -9.97 16.12
C LYS A 302 17.18 -11.20 15.23
N ASP A 303 17.23 -12.42 15.77
CA ASP A 303 17.14 -13.64 14.98
C ASP A 303 15.73 -13.86 14.42
N PHE A 304 14.69 -13.28 15.06
CA PHE A 304 13.33 -13.29 14.54
C PHE A 304 12.87 -11.91 14.01
N THR A 305 13.65 -10.83 14.22
CA THR A 305 13.33 -9.50 13.69
C THR A 305 14.20 -9.11 12.49
N ASP A 306 15.34 -9.77 12.27
CA ASP A 306 16.21 -9.54 11.11
C ASP A 306 15.67 -10.30 9.88
N VAL A 307 14.48 -9.93 9.45
CA VAL A 307 13.92 -10.45 8.21
C VAL A 307 14.59 -9.73 7.05
N ASN A 308 15.25 -10.48 6.17
CA ASN A 308 15.86 -9.91 4.97
C ASN A 308 14.78 -9.46 3.98
N VAL A 309 14.25 -8.28 4.25
CA VAL A 309 13.15 -7.69 3.46
C VAL A 309 13.53 -7.54 1.98
N GLN A 310 14.83 -7.38 1.66
CA GLN A 310 15.29 -7.34 0.27
C GLN A 310 15.21 -8.71 -0.41
N GLU A 311 15.45 -9.79 0.31
CA GLU A 311 15.29 -11.15 -0.19
C GLU A 311 13.81 -11.49 -0.36
N VAL A 312 12.99 -11.13 0.61
CA VAL A 312 11.54 -11.19 0.54
C VAL A 312 11.01 -10.44 -0.69
N PHE A 313 11.58 -9.28 -0.99
CA PHE A 313 11.26 -8.56 -2.21
C PHE A 313 11.96 -9.12 -3.46
N SER A 314 12.95 -10.00 -3.40
CA SER A 314 13.60 -10.62 -4.56
C SER A 314 12.95 -11.92 -5.01
N ASP A 315 12.16 -12.56 -4.17
CA ASP A 315 11.64 -13.92 -4.38
C ASP A 315 10.30 -13.94 -5.16
N GLY A 316 10.29 -13.33 -6.33
CA GLY A 316 9.48 -13.78 -7.46
C GLY A 316 7.96 -13.56 -7.43
N ARG A 317 7.34 -12.88 -6.49
CA ARG A 317 5.99 -12.38 -6.71
C ARG A 317 6.04 -11.31 -7.79
N GLU A 318 5.21 -11.44 -8.84
CA GLU A 318 5.10 -10.45 -9.91
C GLU A 318 4.89 -9.07 -9.29
N ARG A 319 6.01 -8.42 -9.06
CA ARG A 319 6.01 -7.01 -8.74
C ARG A 319 5.56 -6.32 -10.01
N SER A 320 4.62 -5.43 -9.89
CA SER A 320 4.48 -4.41 -10.90
C SER A 320 5.82 -3.68 -10.93
N ASN A 321 6.72 -4.15 -11.81
CA ASN A 321 7.95 -3.47 -12.11
C ASN A 321 7.55 -2.05 -12.52
N ARG A 322 7.67 -1.10 -11.62
CA ARG A 322 7.46 0.30 -11.94
C ARG A 322 8.64 0.72 -12.77
N TYR A 323 8.43 0.71 -14.08
CA TYR A 323 9.40 1.25 -15.01
C TYR A 323 9.28 2.76 -15.02
N THR A 324 10.37 3.47 -14.79
CA THR A 324 10.41 4.89 -15.06
C THR A 324 10.73 5.08 -16.54
N TYR A 325 9.74 5.53 -17.30
CA TYR A 325 9.89 5.77 -18.73
C TYR A 325 10.72 7.02 -18.99
N PHE A 326 11.79 6.85 -19.74
CA PHE A 326 12.65 7.95 -20.15
C PHE A 326 12.22 8.51 -21.51
N THR A 327 10.95 8.90 -21.63
CA THR A 327 10.36 9.34 -22.89
C THR A 327 10.39 10.86 -23.12
N TRP A 328 10.69 11.64 -22.08
CA TRP A 328 10.67 13.12 -22.17
C TRP A 328 11.61 13.72 -23.24
N PRO A 329 12.86 13.20 -23.52
CA PRO A 329 13.69 13.74 -24.57
C PRO A 329 13.11 13.44 -25.97
N LEU A 330 12.50 12.27 -26.13
CA LEU A 330 11.82 11.87 -27.36
C LEU A 330 10.57 12.73 -27.59
N GLY A 331 9.82 13.04 -26.53
CA GLY A 331 8.68 13.94 -26.58
C GLY A 331 9.06 15.35 -27.02
N LEU A 332 10.19 15.86 -26.52
CA LEU A 332 10.74 17.15 -26.93
C LEU A 332 11.18 17.14 -28.39
N ALA A 333 11.85 16.06 -28.84
CA ALA A 333 12.23 15.89 -30.26
C ALA A 333 11.00 15.83 -31.16
N ALA A 334 9.95 15.09 -30.78
CA ALA A 334 8.69 15.03 -31.51
C ALA A 334 8.02 16.41 -31.60
N ALA A 335 7.97 17.16 -30.51
CA ALA A 335 7.40 18.50 -30.48
C ALA A 335 8.15 19.47 -31.44
N LEU A 336 9.47 19.45 -31.43
CA LEU A 336 10.26 20.27 -32.36
C LEU A 336 10.03 19.91 -33.82
N LEU A 337 9.97 18.59 -34.12
CA LEU A 337 9.65 18.12 -35.50
C LEU A 337 8.26 18.53 -35.94
N LEU A 338 7.27 18.46 -35.04
CA LEU A 338 5.88 18.90 -35.34
C LEU A 338 5.79 20.40 -35.57
N ILE A 339 6.45 21.21 -34.72
CA ILE A 339 6.52 22.68 -34.91
C ILE A 339 7.17 23.00 -36.26
N TRP A 340 8.24 22.29 -36.62
CA TRP A 340 8.90 22.48 -37.89
C TRP A 340 8.01 22.08 -39.09
N GLU A 341 7.29 20.94 -38.98
CA GLU A 341 6.32 20.52 -40.03
C GLU A 341 5.20 21.54 -40.17
N LEU A 342 4.63 22.03 -39.07
CA LEU A 342 3.59 23.06 -39.08
C LEU A 342 4.07 24.35 -39.73
N ALA A 343 5.28 24.82 -39.38
CA ALA A 343 5.89 26.00 -39.98
C ALA A 343 6.15 25.82 -41.50
N ALA A 344 6.45 24.59 -41.92
CA ALA A 344 6.60 24.28 -43.34
C ALA A 344 5.26 24.30 -44.08
N LEU A 345 4.21 23.73 -43.46
CA LEU A 345 2.83 23.77 -44.04
C LEU A 345 2.30 25.20 -44.16
N VAL A 346 2.46 26.03 -43.14
CA VAL A 346 2.06 27.45 -43.17
C VAL A 346 2.82 28.22 -44.23
N ARG A 347 4.10 27.94 -44.45
CA ARG A 347 4.88 28.57 -45.54
C ARG A 347 4.39 28.12 -46.93
N ALA A 348 4.06 26.86 -47.10
CA ALA A 348 3.53 26.31 -48.34
C ALA A 348 2.14 26.90 -48.66
N ASP A 349 1.27 27.01 -47.65
CA ASP A 349 -0.06 27.61 -47.80
C ASP A 349 0.03 29.09 -48.17
N ARG A 350 0.90 29.87 -47.53
CA ARG A 350 1.15 31.27 -47.91
C ARG A 350 1.68 31.42 -49.35
N ALA A 351 2.57 30.53 -49.78
CA ALA A 351 3.09 30.54 -51.15
C ALA A 351 1.98 30.22 -52.17
N ALA A 352 1.11 29.25 -51.87
CA ALA A 352 -0.04 28.93 -52.73
C ALA A 352 -1.05 30.09 -52.79
N ALA A 353 -1.32 30.80 -51.69
CA ALA A 353 -2.21 31.95 -51.65
C ALA A 353 -1.69 33.11 -52.49
N HIS A 354 -0.38 33.28 -52.68
CA HIS A 354 0.20 34.29 -53.57
C HIS A 354 0.01 33.93 -55.06
N VAL A 355 -0.04 32.66 -55.43
CA VAL A 355 -0.21 32.20 -56.83
C VAL A 355 -1.70 32.26 -57.24
N THR A 356 -2.63 32.11 -56.31
CA THR A 356 -4.07 32.08 -56.56
C THR A 356 -4.73 33.44 -56.47
N ARG A 357 -4.01 34.55 -56.18
CA ARG A 357 -4.59 35.90 -56.37
C ARG A 357 -4.83 36.15 -57.81
N PRO A 358 -6.09 36.43 -58.28
CA PRO A 358 -6.34 36.78 -59.63
C PRO A 358 -5.62 38.11 -59.94
N ALA A 359 -4.96 38.18 -61.12
CA ALA A 359 -4.40 39.38 -61.68
C ALA A 359 -5.52 40.30 -62.11
N GLY A 360 -6.16 40.97 -61.19
CA GLY A 360 -7.28 41.81 -61.44
C GLY A 360 -7.39 42.95 -60.48
N ASP A 361 -6.37 43.80 -60.44
CA ASP A 361 -6.44 45.22 -60.11
C ASP A 361 -5.05 45.81 -60.42
N ALA A 362 -4.78 45.86 -61.76
CA ALA A 362 -3.77 46.76 -62.23
C ALA A 362 -4.49 48.11 -62.37
N ASP A 363 -4.09 49.10 -61.58
CA ASP A 363 -4.44 50.48 -61.71
C ASP A 363 -4.21 50.92 -63.17
N PRO A 364 -5.14 51.67 -63.83
CA PRO A 364 -4.93 52.19 -65.14
C PRO A 364 -3.80 53.22 -65.11
N PRO A 365 -3.00 53.39 -66.23
CA PRO A 365 -1.93 54.36 -66.28
C PRO A 365 -2.56 55.75 -66.35
N GLY A 366 -2.50 56.49 -65.24
CA GLY A 366 -2.92 57.91 -65.16
C GLY A 366 -1.95 58.80 -65.79
N GLY A 367 -2.47 59.60 -66.70
CA GLY A 367 -1.81 60.61 -67.51
C GLY A 367 -1.07 61.68 -66.69
N ALA A 368 -0.11 62.23 -67.39
CA ALA A 368 0.80 63.31 -67.05
C ALA A 368 0.15 64.65 -66.82
N ALA A 369 0.91 65.49 -66.16
CA ALA A 369 1.02 66.96 -66.22
C ALA A 369 0.43 67.72 -65.01
N GLY A 370 1.33 68.57 -64.42
CA GLY A 370 0.94 69.75 -63.69
C GLY A 370 1.76 69.99 -62.39
N ALA A 371 2.95 70.54 -62.56
CA ALA A 371 3.58 71.36 -61.53
C ALA A 371 3.15 72.82 -61.73
N PRO A 372 3.47 73.80 -60.83
CA PRO A 372 4.04 73.82 -59.49
C PRO A 372 3.32 74.82 -58.54
N GLY A 373 3.73 74.90 -57.32
CA GLY A 373 3.44 76.05 -56.48
C GLY A 373 3.30 75.84 -55.00
N GLY A 374 4.27 76.18 -54.29
CA GLY A 374 4.20 77.18 -53.27
C GLY A 374 4.08 76.73 -51.81
N SER A 375 5.13 77.00 -51.09
CA SER A 375 5.13 77.51 -49.69
C SER A 375 4.95 76.59 -48.51
N ALA A 376 6.04 76.37 -47.83
CA ALA A 376 6.11 76.14 -46.39
C ALA A 376 5.59 77.39 -45.62
N PRO A 377 5.59 77.52 -44.32
CA PRO A 377 6.03 76.65 -43.24
C PRO A 377 5.09 76.70 -42.00
N GLY A 378 5.44 76.07 -40.96
CA GLY A 378 4.95 76.32 -39.57
C GLY A 378 4.79 75.11 -38.74
N VAL A 379 5.75 74.83 -38.03
CA VAL A 379 6.18 75.09 -36.61
C VAL A 379 5.46 74.20 -35.62
N ALA A 380 6.29 73.40 -34.94
CA ALA A 380 6.46 73.24 -33.51
C ALA A 380 5.44 72.45 -32.69
N GLY A 381 6.04 71.69 -31.87
CA GLY A 381 5.62 71.32 -30.52
C GLY A 381 5.63 69.81 -30.30
N ALA A 382 6.70 69.25 -29.87
CA ALA A 382 7.35 69.21 -28.56
C ALA A 382 6.65 68.34 -27.56
N VAL A 383 7.38 67.32 -27.19
CA VAL A 383 7.73 66.94 -25.82
C VAL A 383 6.69 66.17 -24.99
N GLY A 384 7.19 65.10 -24.40
CA GLY A 384 6.78 64.57 -23.12
C GLY A 384 6.55 63.06 -23.19
N ALA A 385 7.54 62.28 -22.91
CA ALA A 385 8.17 61.87 -21.67
C ALA A 385 7.25 61.06 -20.76
N ALA A 386 7.70 59.78 -20.61
CA ALA A 386 7.81 59.00 -19.38
C ALA A 386 6.62 58.94 -18.42
N ALA A 387 6.25 57.71 -18.10
CA ALA A 387 6.37 57.12 -16.77
C ALA A 387 5.52 55.82 -16.66
N ALA A 388 6.17 54.75 -16.32
CA ALA A 388 5.57 53.73 -15.51
C ALA A 388 5.68 54.20 -14.04
N PRO A 389 5.16 53.55 -13.01
CA PRO A 389 4.47 52.27 -12.86
C PRO A 389 3.24 52.39 -11.91
N GLY A 390 2.51 51.32 -11.72
CA GLY A 390 1.57 51.30 -10.61
C GLY A 390 0.65 50.14 -10.62
N SER A 391 1.00 49.09 -9.94
CA SER A 391 0.36 48.38 -8.86
C SER A 391 -1.10 47.97 -9.00
N GLY A 392 -1.32 46.67 -8.85
CA GLY A 392 -2.35 46.19 -7.95
C GLY A 392 -3.74 45.98 -8.53
N GLY A 393 -4.06 44.75 -8.81
CA GLY A 393 -5.42 44.34 -9.04
C GLY A 393 -5.52 42.83 -8.96
N SER A 394 -5.54 42.31 -7.73
CA SER A 394 -5.92 40.94 -7.43
C SER A 394 -7.34 40.69 -7.92
N MET A 395 -7.51 39.74 -8.83
CA MET A 395 -8.81 39.15 -9.13
C MET A 395 -9.10 38.04 -8.16
N PRO A 396 -10.30 37.97 -7.55
CA PRO A 396 -10.69 36.89 -6.66
C PRO A 396 -11.01 35.61 -7.42
N ILE A 397 -10.50 34.50 -6.91
CA ILE A 397 -10.83 33.14 -7.31
C ILE A 397 -12.30 32.89 -6.93
N PRO A 398 -13.18 32.37 -7.80
CA PRO A 398 -14.50 31.97 -7.38
C PRO A 398 -14.43 30.71 -6.53
N VAL A 399 -14.82 30.82 -5.27
CA VAL A 399 -15.11 29.70 -4.38
C VAL A 399 -16.38 29.02 -4.88
N ALA A 400 -16.29 27.80 -5.32
CA ALA A 400 -17.44 26.97 -5.63
C ALA A 400 -18.19 26.66 -4.33
N ALA A 401 -19.44 27.07 -4.28
CA ALA A 401 -20.38 26.79 -3.20
C ALA A 401 -20.65 25.28 -3.12
N VAL A 402 -20.42 24.70 -1.95
CA VAL A 402 -20.86 23.35 -1.58
C VAL A 402 -22.37 23.43 -1.26
N PRO A 403 -23.23 22.62 -1.89
CA PRO A 403 -24.63 22.57 -1.50
C PRO A 403 -24.74 21.80 -0.18
N GLY A 404 -25.31 22.44 0.84
CA GLY A 404 -25.67 21.84 2.09
C GLY A 404 -26.75 20.79 1.90
N GLY A 405 -26.39 19.52 2.12
CA GLY A 405 -27.32 18.42 2.25
C GLY A 405 -27.81 18.33 3.68
N GLY A 406 -29.08 18.63 3.91
CA GLY A 406 -29.75 18.49 5.17
C GLY A 406 -29.82 17.04 5.61
N VAL A 407 -29.54 16.82 6.89
CA VAL A 407 -29.68 15.54 7.58
C VAL A 407 -31.17 15.34 7.89
N PRO A 408 -31.84 14.27 7.43
CA PRO A 408 -33.16 13.91 7.94
C PRO A 408 -33.03 13.26 9.31
N GLY A 409 -33.71 13.81 10.30
CA GLY A 409 -33.82 13.25 11.63
C GLY A 409 -34.43 11.85 11.60
N ALA A 410 -33.71 10.87 12.11
CA ALA A 410 -34.23 9.54 12.38
C ALA A 410 -35.06 9.60 13.69
N VAL A 411 -36.34 9.45 13.54
CA VAL A 411 -37.29 9.20 14.61
C VAL A 411 -37.06 7.78 15.12
N VAL A 412 -36.73 7.64 16.41
CA VAL A 412 -36.65 6.34 17.08
C VAL A 412 -38.06 5.93 17.48
N PRO A 413 -38.57 4.77 17.04
CA PRO A 413 -39.83 4.22 17.59
C PRO A 413 -39.53 3.56 18.94
N GLY A 414 -40.23 3.98 19.99
CA GLY A 414 -40.19 3.33 21.28
C GLY A 414 -40.74 1.91 21.20
N ALA A 415 -39.95 0.93 21.63
CA ALA A 415 -40.40 -0.43 21.85
C ALA A 415 -41.09 -0.52 23.22
N ALA A 416 -42.37 -0.85 23.17
CA ALA A 416 -43.18 -1.19 24.31
C ALA A 416 -42.73 -2.53 24.92
N VAL A 417 -42.57 -2.56 26.23
CA VAL A 417 -42.33 -3.76 27.06
C VAL A 417 -43.65 -4.48 27.24
N PRO A 418 -43.81 -5.75 26.88
CA PRO A 418 -44.94 -6.53 27.33
C PRO A 418 -44.67 -7.13 28.71
N GLY A 419 -45.51 -6.79 29.68
CA GLY A 419 -45.52 -7.42 30.97
C GLY A 419 -45.93 -8.90 30.84
N GLY A 420 -45.02 -9.79 31.25
CA GLY A 420 -45.31 -11.23 31.38
C GLY A 420 -45.68 -11.59 32.81
N VAL A 421 -46.88 -12.05 32.95
CA VAL A 421 -47.52 -12.60 34.16
C VAL A 421 -46.77 -13.88 34.60
N VAL A 422 -46.43 -13.92 35.89
CA VAL A 422 -45.91 -15.12 36.55
C VAL A 422 -47.09 -16.00 36.99
N PRO A 423 -47.17 -17.29 36.59
CA PRO A 423 -48.05 -18.21 37.31
C PRO A 423 -47.24 -18.95 38.37
N GLY A 424 -47.71 -18.89 39.60
CA GLY A 424 -47.25 -19.72 40.69
C GLY A 424 -47.69 -21.18 40.46
N GLY A 425 -46.79 -22.12 40.71
CA GLY A 425 -47.02 -23.54 40.69
C GLY A 425 -46.47 -24.19 41.96
N ALA A 426 -47.34 -24.80 42.67
CA ALA A 426 -47.20 -25.44 43.97
C ALA A 426 -46.26 -26.65 43.97
N VAL A 427 -45.59 -26.84 45.09
CA VAL A 427 -44.90 -28.09 45.50
C VAL A 427 -45.97 -29.07 45.98
N PRO A 428 -45.79 -30.38 45.70
CA PRO A 428 -46.09 -31.39 46.72
C PRO A 428 -45.05 -32.50 46.79
N GLY A 429 -44.81 -32.93 48.05
CA GLY A 429 -44.37 -34.24 48.47
C GLY A 429 -42.88 -34.46 48.55
#